data_3a55bc89895fd39dc7cc1ce00ce42378
#
_entry.id   3a55bc89895fd39dc7cc1ce00ce42378
#
_cell.length_a   1.000
_cell.length_b   1.000
_cell.length_c   1.000
_cell.angle_alpha   90.00
_cell.angle_beta   90.00
_cell.angle_gamma   90.00
#
_symmetry.space_group_name_H-M   'P 1'
#
loop_
_entity.id
_entity.type
_entity.pdbx_description
1 polymer ?
#
loop_
_entity_poly.entity_id
_entity_poly.type
_entity_poly.pdbx_seq_one_letter_code
_entity_poly.pdbx_strand_id
1 'polypeptide(L)'
;VMHMITVMIVGIAMGTTVMIGKSVGAKQKKETSKIIGNTVSLFVCLSVVLTVVLLFFVHPIVRIMSTPQQAVEGTTAYLTICFAGIPLITAYNIISSIFRGLGDSKSPMYFIAVACGVNIVLDYVFIGGLHFGASGAALGTTLAQTISVIVALIAIRKKDTGISLKRSDLKPVSYTHLTLP
;
A
#
# COMPACT_ATOMS: atom_id res chain seq x y z
N VAL A 1 14.29 1.15 -7.99
CA VAL A 1 13.99 0.27 -6.83
C VAL A 1 12.54 0.45 -6.39
N MET A 2 12.08 1.66 -6.03
CA MET A 2 10.70 1.90 -5.53
C MET A 2 9.63 1.46 -6.52
N HIS A 3 9.78 1.76 -7.81
CA HIS A 3 8.82 1.36 -8.84
C HIS A 3 8.64 -0.16 -8.93
N MET A 4 9.72 -0.93 -8.87
CA MET A 4 9.66 -2.39 -8.88
C MET A 4 8.89 -2.95 -7.67
N ILE A 5 9.15 -2.41 -6.48
CA ILE A 5 8.45 -2.81 -5.25
C ILE A 5 6.96 -2.51 -5.37
N THR A 6 6.61 -1.32 -5.85
CA THR A 6 5.21 -0.92 -6.03
C THR A 6 4.49 -1.82 -7.04
N VAL A 7 5.12 -2.13 -8.18
CA VAL A 7 4.55 -3.03 -9.20
C VAL A 7 4.33 -4.43 -8.64
N MET A 8 5.28 -4.94 -7.83
CA MET A 8 5.13 -6.24 -7.17
C MET A 8 3.94 -6.25 -6.20
N ILE A 9 3.82 -5.23 -5.34
CA ILE A 9 2.69 -5.08 -4.40
C ILE A 9 1.36 -4.99 -5.17
N VAL A 10 1.30 -4.18 -6.22
CA VAL A 10 0.10 -4.03 -7.07
C VAL A 10 -0.26 -5.34 -7.74
N GLY A 11 0.72 -6.10 -8.26
CA GLY A 11 0.49 -7.39 -8.90
C GLY A 11 -0.18 -8.40 -7.95
N ILE A 12 0.33 -8.50 -6.71
CA ILE A 12 -0.27 -9.36 -5.69
C ILE A 12 -1.67 -8.85 -5.29
N ALA A 13 -1.84 -7.53 -5.17
CA ALA A 13 -3.12 -6.91 -4.86
C ALA A 13 -4.18 -7.15 -5.95
N MET A 14 -3.77 -7.22 -7.23
CA MET A 14 -4.65 -7.58 -8.33
C MET A 14 -5.19 -9.01 -8.22
N GLY A 15 -4.33 -9.97 -7.85
CA GLY A 15 -4.77 -11.34 -7.56
C GLY A 15 -5.85 -11.39 -6.49
N THR A 16 -5.68 -10.61 -5.42
CA THR A 16 -6.71 -10.48 -4.36
C THR A 16 -8.01 -9.88 -4.88
N THR A 17 -7.95 -8.87 -5.73
CA THR A 17 -9.15 -8.27 -6.36
C THR A 17 -9.98 -9.33 -7.09
N VAL A 18 -9.31 -10.20 -7.85
CA VAL A 18 -9.97 -11.30 -8.60
C VAL A 18 -10.61 -12.31 -7.64
N MET A 19 -9.90 -12.73 -6.59
CA MET A 19 -10.42 -13.68 -5.61
C MET A 19 -11.65 -13.14 -4.88
N ILE A 20 -11.60 -11.87 -4.44
CA ILE A 20 -12.74 -11.20 -3.79
C ILE A 20 -13.90 -11.10 -4.78
N GLY A 21 -13.67 -10.66 -6.03
CA GLY A 21 -14.70 -10.53 -7.04
C GLY A 21 -15.40 -11.87 -7.34
N LYS A 22 -14.65 -12.96 -7.45
CA LYS A 22 -15.18 -14.32 -7.63
C LYS A 22 -16.08 -14.74 -6.46
N SER A 23 -15.61 -14.53 -5.23
CA SER A 23 -16.36 -14.88 -4.00
C SER A 23 -17.64 -14.03 -3.83
N VAL A 24 -17.58 -12.75 -4.18
CA VAL A 24 -18.74 -11.84 -4.19
C VAL A 24 -19.75 -12.27 -5.26
N GLY A 25 -19.29 -12.60 -6.46
CA GLY A 25 -20.13 -13.11 -7.54
C GLY A 25 -20.84 -14.42 -7.17
N ALA A 26 -20.18 -15.30 -6.41
CA ALA A 26 -20.74 -16.52 -5.87
C ALA A 26 -21.66 -16.30 -4.65
N LYS A 27 -21.87 -15.04 -4.21
CA LYS A 27 -22.68 -14.65 -3.03
C LYS A 27 -22.22 -15.28 -1.70
N GLN A 28 -20.97 -15.69 -1.60
CA GLN A 28 -20.39 -16.37 -0.44
C GLN A 28 -19.78 -15.35 0.55
N LYS A 29 -20.63 -14.62 1.29
CA LYS A 29 -20.20 -13.55 2.22
C LYS A 29 -19.16 -13.99 3.26
N LYS A 30 -19.28 -15.22 3.80
CA LYS A 30 -18.32 -15.75 4.78
C LYS A 30 -16.93 -15.99 4.18
N GLU A 31 -16.87 -16.50 2.95
CA GLU A 31 -15.60 -16.70 2.24
C GLU A 31 -14.97 -15.35 1.88
N THR A 32 -15.77 -14.40 1.41
CA THR A 32 -15.29 -13.03 1.13
C THR A 32 -14.63 -12.41 2.35
N SER A 33 -15.25 -12.48 3.54
CA SER A 33 -14.65 -11.97 4.79
C SER A 33 -13.33 -12.68 5.13
N LYS A 34 -13.24 -14.00 4.97
CA LYS A 34 -12.01 -14.76 5.20
C LYS A 34 -10.89 -14.38 4.22
N ILE A 35 -11.22 -14.24 2.93
CA ILE A 35 -10.26 -13.83 1.90
C ILE A 35 -9.72 -12.44 2.24
N ILE A 36 -10.57 -11.48 2.60
CA ILE A 36 -10.16 -10.14 2.98
C ILE A 36 -9.25 -10.19 4.22
N GLY A 37 -9.65 -10.91 5.27
CA GLY A 37 -8.87 -11.03 6.49
C GLY A 37 -7.48 -11.64 6.26
N ASN A 38 -7.43 -12.74 5.51
CA ASN A 38 -6.15 -13.39 5.15
C ASN A 38 -5.26 -12.49 4.29
N THR A 39 -5.86 -11.79 3.33
CA THR A 39 -5.13 -10.81 2.50
C THR A 39 -4.52 -9.71 3.35
N VAL A 40 -5.29 -9.10 4.24
CA VAL A 40 -4.78 -8.05 5.14
C VAL A 40 -3.62 -8.58 5.98
N SER A 41 -3.77 -9.76 6.58
CA SER A 41 -2.71 -10.37 7.40
C SER A 41 -1.43 -10.65 6.59
N LEU A 42 -1.57 -11.24 5.41
CA LEU A 42 -0.44 -11.55 4.52
C LEU A 42 0.30 -10.28 4.08
N PHE A 43 -0.43 -9.26 3.64
CA PHE A 43 0.19 -8.02 3.18
C PHE A 43 0.82 -7.21 4.32
N VAL A 44 0.22 -7.19 5.51
CA VAL A 44 0.84 -6.57 6.69
C VAL A 44 2.16 -7.27 7.02
N CYS A 45 2.19 -8.59 7.05
CA CYS A 45 3.43 -9.34 7.25
C CYS A 45 4.46 -9.03 6.17
N LEU A 46 4.05 -9.09 4.89
CA LEU A 46 4.92 -8.78 3.75
C LEU A 46 5.47 -7.36 3.82
N SER A 47 4.64 -6.37 4.15
CA SER A 47 5.06 -4.96 4.23
C SER A 47 6.07 -4.73 5.35
N VAL A 48 5.86 -5.35 6.51
CA VAL A 48 6.81 -5.26 7.63
C VAL A 48 8.15 -5.89 7.26
N VAL A 49 8.13 -7.11 6.70
CA VAL A 49 9.36 -7.80 6.25
C VAL A 49 10.10 -6.98 5.20
N LEU A 50 9.39 -6.49 4.16
CA LEU A 50 10.00 -5.65 3.13
C LEU A 50 10.58 -4.36 3.69
N THR A 51 9.86 -3.69 4.59
CA THR A 51 10.33 -2.45 5.22
C THR A 51 11.62 -2.70 6.00
N VAL A 52 11.63 -3.72 6.86
CA VAL A 52 12.81 -4.05 7.69
C VAL A 52 14.00 -4.41 6.81
N VAL A 53 13.81 -5.31 5.84
CA VAL A 53 14.88 -5.74 4.93
C VAL A 53 15.42 -4.55 4.14
N LEU A 54 14.57 -3.73 3.55
CA LEU A 54 15.02 -2.61 2.72
C LEU A 54 15.67 -1.49 3.53
N LEU A 55 15.19 -1.22 4.75
CA LEU A 55 15.86 -0.27 5.64
C LEU A 55 17.26 -0.77 6.05
N PHE A 56 17.41 -2.07 6.27
CA PHE A 56 18.72 -2.65 6.58
C PHE A 56 19.69 -2.57 5.38
N PHE A 57 19.17 -2.74 4.17
CA PHE A 57 19.96 -2.73 2.94
C PHE A 57 20.04 -1.37 2.24
N VAL A 58 19.59 -0.29 2.85
CA VAL A 58 19.59 1.05 2.22
C VAL A 58 20.98 1.48 1.76
N HIS A 59 21.99 1.35 2.62
CA HIS A 59 23.37 1.73 2.31
C HIS A 59 23.99 0.86 1.19
N PRO A 60 23.91 -0.49 1.23
CA PRO A 60 24.31 -1.33 0.11
C PRO A 60 23.63 -0.97 -1.21
N ILE A 61 22.32 -0.68 -1.19
CA ILE A 61 21.57 -0.29 -2.39
C ILE A 61 22.13 1.00 -2.99
N VAL A 62 22.34 2.04 -2.18
CA VAL A 62 22.89 3.33 -2.64
C VAL A 62 24.28 3.15 -3.24
N ARG A 63 25.10 2.27 -2.65
CA ARG A 63 26.46 1.95 -3.14
C ARG A 63 26.43 1.22 -4.49
N ILE A 64 25.52 0.22 -4.65
CA ILE A 64 25.36 -0.54 -5.92
C ILE A 64 24.85 0.38 -7.04
N MET A 65 24.03 1.39 -6.70
CA MET A 65 23.55 2.37 -7.68
C MET A 65 24.64 3.33 -8.18
N SER A 66 25.88 3.20 -7.71
CA SER A 66 27.01 4.07 -8.08
C SER A 66 26.69 5.56 -7.92
N THR A 67 25.97 5.89 -6.85
CA THR A 67 25.53 7.28 -6.57
C THR A 67 26.76 8.18 -6.34
N PRO A 68 26.88 9.34 -7.01
CA PRO A 68 27.95 10.29 -6.78
C PRO A 68 28.03 10.68 -5.30
N GLN A 69 29.25 10.84 -4.75
CA GLN A 69 29.45 11.14 -3.32
C GLN A 69 28.62 12.31 -2.81
N GLN A 70 28.45 13.36 -3.62
CA GLN A 70 27.66 14.54 -3.29
C GLN A 70 26.15 14.26 -3.13
N ALA A 71 25.65 13.17 -3.75
CA ALA A 71 24.23 12.80 -3.73
C ALA A 71 23.92 11.61 -2.78
N VAL A 72 24.93 10.98 -2.20
CA VAL A 72 24.75 9.79 -1.33
C VAL A 72 23.86 10.10 -0.14
N GLU A 73 24.11 11.19 0.57
CA GLU A 73 23.34 11.56 1.77
C GLU A 73 21.86 11.83 1.42
N GLY A 74 21.60 12.64 0.39
CA GLY A 74 20.24 12.93 -0.06
C GLY A 74 19.50 11.68 -0.58
N THR A 75 20.19 10.81 -1.31
CA THR A 75 19.63 9.55 -1.81
C THR A 75 19.31 8.58 -0.68
N THR A 76 20.19 8.49 0.33
CA THR A 76 19.98 7.64 1.50
C THR A 76 18.77 8.12 2.30
N ALA A 77 18.66 9.41 2.57
CA ALA A 77 17.53 10.01 3.26
C ALA A 77 16.22 9.79 2.48
N TYR A 78 16.22 10.02 1.17
CA TYR A 78 15.08 9.77 0.29
C TYR A 78 14.62 8.31 0.37
N LEU A 79 15.53 7.35 0.17
CA LEU A 79 15.19 5.93 0.19
C LEU A 79 14.72 5.47 1.57
N THR A 80 15.30 5.98 2.64
CA THR A 80 14.90 5.66 4.01
C THR A 80 13.45 6.07 4.26
N ILE A 81 13.07 7.29 3.87
CA ILE A 81 11.70 7.79 4.00
C ILE A 81 10.74 6.96 3.15
N CYS A 82 11.12 6.68 1.89
CA CYS A 82 10.31 5.87 0.99
C CYS A 82 10.11 4.44 1.50
N PHE A 83 11.14 3.80 2.03
CA PHE A 83 11.05 2.44 2.57
C PHE A 83 10.22 2.40 3.85
N ALA A 84 10.32 3.41 4.72
CA ALA A 84 9.43 3.58 5.86
C ALA A 84 7.96 3.79 5.43
N GLY A 85 7.72 4.34 4.24
CA GLY A 85 6.40 4.51 3.63
C GLY A 85 5.78 3.25 3.02
N ILE A 86 6.53 2.14 2.86
CA ILE A 86 6.02 0.90 2.24
C ILE A 86 4.75 0.36 2.92
N PRO A 87 4.62 0.34 4.25
CA PRO A 87 3.39 -0.11 4.89
C PRO A 87 2.17 0.71 4.49
N LEU A 88 2.33 2.01 4.29
CA LEU A 88 1.25 2.91 3.87
C LEU A 88 0.84 2.65 2.42
N ILE A 89 1.81 2.49 1.53
CA ILE A 89 1.57 2.13 0.12
C ILE A 89 0.86 0.77 0.05
N THR A 90 1.30 -0.19 0.84
CA THR A 90 0.69 -1.52 0.92
C THR A 90 -0.74 -1.44 1.44
N ALA A 91 -0.98 -0.70 2.54
CA ALA A 91 -2.31 -0.52 3.12
C ALA A 91 -3.28 0.10 2.09
N TYR A 92 -2.84 1.14 1.37
CA TYR A 92 -3.62 1.75 0.31
C TYR A 92 -3.99 0.74 -0.80
N ASN A 93 -3.01 -0.06 -1.26
CA ASN A 93 -3.24 -1.05 -2.32
C ASN A 93 -4.20 -2.17 -1.89
N ILE A 94 -4.11 -2.63 -0.62
CA ILE A 94 -5.06 -3.59 -0.06
C ILE A 94 -6.48 -3.01 -0.06
N ILE A 95 -6.66 -1.83 0.50
CA ILE A 95 -7.97 -1.19 0.60
C ILE A 95 -8.55 -1.00 -0.81
N SER A 96 -7.75 -0.50 -1.74
CA SER A 96 -8.17 -0.33 -3.13
C SER A 96 -8.54 -1.64 -3.82
N SER A 97 -7.81 -2.73 -3.55
CA SER A 97 -8.11 -4.05 -4.11
C SER A 97 -9.40 -4.63 -3.55
N ILE A 98 -9.68 -4.41 -2.26
CA ILE A 98 -10.93 -4.81 -1.62
C ILE A 98 -12.11 -4.08 -2.27
N PHE A 99 -12.05 -2.75 -2.40
CA PHE A 99 -13.12 -1.99 -3.04
C PHE A 99 -13.36 -2.43 -4.50
N ARG A 100 -12.30 -2.61 -5.28
CA ARG A 100 -12.41 -3.12 -6.66
C ARG A 100 -13.01 -4.53 -6.71
N GLY A 101 -12.61 -5.41 -5.81
CA GLY A 101 -13.15 -6.75 -5.70
C GLY A 101 -14.65 -6.77 -5.31
N LEU A 102 -15.10 -5.78 -4.55
CA LEU A 102 -16.50 -5.56 -4.21
C LEU A 102 -17.31 -4.90 -5.36
N GLY A 103 -16.68 -4.58 -6.48
CA GLY A 103 -17.32 -3.92 -7.62
C GLY A 103 -17.34 -2.40 -7.56
N ASP A 104 -16.69 -1.80 -6.56
CA ASP A 104 -16.59 -0.35 -6.41
C ASP A 104 -15.24 0.18 -6.90
N SER A 105 -15.20 0.56 -8.17
CA SER A 105 -14.00 1.18 -8.77
C SER A 105 -13.94 2.70 -8.57
N LYS A 106 -15.05 3.33 -8.16
CA LYS A 106 -15.11 4.78 -7.99
C LYS A 106 -14.40 5.24 -6.71
N SER A 107 -14.58 4.52 -5.60
CA SER A 107 -13.94 4.89 -4.32
C SER A 107 -12.42 4.93 -4.40
N PRO A 108 -11.70 3.91 -4.95
CA PRO A 108 -10.25 3.99 -5.15
C PRO A 108 -9.80 5.18 -6.00
N MET A 109 -10.57 5.55 -7.01
CA MET A 109 -10.26 6.72 -7.84
C MET A 109 -10.29 8.02 -7.03
N TYR A 110 -11.27 8.21 -6.15
CA TYR A 110 -11.31 9.36 -5.24
C TYR A 110 -10.12 9.37 -4.27
N PHE A 111 -9.70 8.20 -3.77
CA PHE A 111 -8.54 8.12 -2.87
C PHE A 111 -7.25 8.54 -3.58
N ILE A 112 -7.07 8.14 -4.85
CA ILE A 112 -5.95 8.58 -5.69
C ILE A 112 -6.02 10.09 -5.93
N ALA A 113 -7.18 10.62 -6.29
CA ALA A 113 -7.35 12.05 -6.54
C ALA A 113 -6.98 12.90 -5.30
N VAL A 114 -7.42 12.48 -4.11
CA VAL A 114 -7.04 13.13 -2.85
C VAL A 114 -5.54 13.02 -2.62
N ALA A 115 -4.94 11.83 -2.79
CA ALA A 115 -3.51 11.64 -2.63
C ALA A 115 -2.70 12.54 -3.58
N CYS A 116 -3.08 12.62 -4.85
CA CYS A 116 -2.43 13.49 -5.83
C CYS A 116 -2.53 14.97 -5.45
N GLY A 117 -3.73 15.43 -5.08
CA GLY A 117 -3.92 16.83 -4.67
C GLY A 117 -3.07 17.21 -3.45
N VAL A 118 -3.08 16.36 -2.43
CA VAL A 118 -2.27 16.56 -1.22
C VAL A 118 -0.78 16.49 -1.55
N ASN A 119 -0.35 15.54 -2.39
CA ASN A 119 1.05 15.42 -2.78
C ASN A 119 1.56 16.68 -3.48
N ILE A 120 0.81 17.23 -4.45
CA ILE A 120 1.18 18.46 -5.14
C ILE A 120 1.36 19.62 -4.14
N VAL A 121 0.44 19.78 -3.19
CA VAL A 121 0.50 20.84 -2.18
C VAL A 121 1.72 20.64 -1.27
N LEU A 122 1.95 19.42 -0.80
CA LEU A 122 3.08 19.11 0.09
C LEU A 122 4.42 19.24 -0.62
N ASP A 123 4.52 18.84 -1.88
CA ASP A 123 5.74 19.01 -2.68
C ASP A 123 6.05 20.50 -2.87
N TYR A 124 5.04 21.33 -3.15
CA TYR A 124 5.23 22.78 -3.24
C TYR A 124 5.72 23.37 -1.92
N VAL A 125 5.19 22.93 -0.78
CA VAL A 125 5.61 23.41 0.55
C VAL A 125 7.01 22.91 0.90
N PHE A 126 7.29 21.61 0.75
CA PHE A 126 8.55 21.02 1.21
C PHE A 126 9.72 21.30 0.28
N ILE A 127 9.49 21.30 -1.02
CA ILE A 127 10.55 21.56 -2.00
C ILE A 127 10.66 23.06 -2.28
N GLY A 128 9.51 23.72 -2.54
CA GLY A 128 9.49 25.14 -2.89
C GLY A 128 9.69 26.06 -1.70
N GLY A 129 9.01 25.80 -0.56
CA GLY A 129 9.06 26.64 0.63
C GLY A 129 10.21 26.32 1.58
N LEU A 130 10.37 25.05 1.95
CA LEU A 130 11.33 24.60 2.95
C LEU A 130 12.69 24.15 2.37
N HIS A 131 12.80 24.06 1.05
CA HIS A 131 14.02 23.65 0.33
C HIS A 131 14.61 22.30 0.76
N PHE A 132 13.76 21.34 1.15
CA PHE A 132 14.19 20.00 1.59
C PHE A 132 14.67 19.10 0.44
N GLY A 133 14.63 19.57 -0.81
CA GLY A 133 15.11 18.83 -1.97
C GLY A 133 14.44 17.46 -2.12
N ALA A 134 15.25 16.43 -2.39
CA ALA A 134 14.75 15.06 -2.60
C ALA A 134 14.03 14.48 -1.37
N SER A 135 14.50 14.76 -0.16
CA SER A 135 13.86 14.32 1.07
C SER A 135 12.47 14.91 1.24
N GLY A 136 12.27 16.17 0.79
CA GLY A 136 10.96 16.83 0.78
C GLY A 136 9.96 16.12 -0.12
N ALA A 137 10.37 15.70 -1.32
CA ALA A 137 9.54 14.91 -2.22
C ALA A 137 9.13 13.55 -1.60
N ALA A 138 10.07 12.85 -0.94
CA ALA A 138 9.77 11.60 -0.25
C ALA A 138 8.76 11.79 0.90
N LEU A 139 8.93 12.84 1.70
CA LEU A 139 8.02 13.21 2.79
C LEU A 139 6.64 13.58 2.24
N GLY A 140 6.56 14.40 1.20
CA GLY A 140 5.32 14.79 0.54
C GLY A 140 4.52 13.57 0.07
N THR A 141 5.20 12.66 -0.63
CA THR A 141 4.58 11.41 -1.10
C THR A 141 4.10 10.52 0.05
N THR A 142 4.92 10.33 1.09
CA THR A 142 4.57 9.47 2.24
C THR A 142 3.41 10.04 3.05
N LEU A 143 3.38 11.35 3.27
CA LEU A 143 2.28 12.03 3.96
C LEU A 143 1.00 12.04 3.14
N ALA A 144 1.07 12.28 1.83
CA ALA A 144 -0.08 12.19 0.93
C ALA A 144 -0.70 10.79 0.95
N GLN A 145 0.15 9.75 0.95
CA GLN A 145 -0.29 8.37 1.05
C GLN A 145 -0.95 8.08 2.41
N THR A 146 -0.40 8.64 3.50
CA THR A 146 -1.00 8.53 4.84
C THR A 146 -2.41 9.10 4.87
N ILE A 147 -2.60 10.30 4.33
CA ILE A 147 -3.90 10.95 4.25
C ILE A 147 -4.87 10.12 3.40
N SER A 148 -4.41 9.60 2.26
CA SER A 148 -5.22 8.72 1.40
C SER A 148 -5.69 7.46 2.13
N VAL A 149 -4.81 6.82 2.89
CA VAL A 149 -5.15 5.65 3.73
C VAL A 149 -6.19 6.02 4.79
N ILE A 150 -6.03 7.15 5.47
CA ILE A 150 -7.01 7.62 6.46
C ILE A 150 -8.38 7.86 5.82
N VAL A 151 -8.42 8.53 4.67
CA VAL A 151 -9.66 8.76 3.92
C VAL A 151 -10.31 7.44 3.51
N ALA A 152 -9.51 6.49 3.04
CA ALA A 152 -9.97 5.17 2.65
C ALA A 152 -10.54 4.37 3.84
N LEU A 153 -9.90 4.44 5.02
CA LEU A 153 -10.40 3.82 6.26
C LEU A 153 -11.72 4.44 6.74
N ILE A 154 -11.86 5.76 6.64
CA ILE A 154 -13.10 6.47 6.95
C ILE A 154 -14.21 6.03 5.97
N ALA A 155 -13.87 5.88 4.68
CA ALA A 155 -14.81 5.42 3.67
C ALA A 155 -15.31 3.99 3.94
N ILE A 156 -14.41 3.07 4.39
CA ILE A 156 -14.81 1.72 4.81
C ILE A 156 -15.79 1.77 5.98
N ARG A 157 -15.54 2.63 6.97
CA ARG A 157 -16.43 2.74 8.15
C ARG A 157 -17.80 3.36 7.81
N LYS A 158 -17.85 4.29 6.87
CA LYS A 158 -19.11 4.95 6.44
C LYS A 158 -19.92 4.11 5.46
N LYS A 159 -19.25 3.34 4.64
CA LYS A 159 -19.88 2.49 3.65
C LYS A 159 -20.17 1.14 4.31
N ASP A 160 -21.46 0.89 4.53
CA ASP A 160 -21.92 -0.41 5.05
C ASP A 160 -21.66 -1.48 3.97
N THR A 161 -20.42 -1.99 3.93
CA THR A 161 -19.98 -2.97 2.93
C THR A 161 -20.65 -4.34 3.13
N GLY A 162 -21.50 -4.48 4.14
CA GLY A 162 -22.19 -5.72 4.48
C GLY A 162 -21.24 -6.84 4.92
N ILE A 163 -19.96 -6.50 5.14
CA ILE A 163 -18.90 -7.44 5.55
C ILE A 163 -18.50 -7.10 6.97
N SER A 164 -18.91 -7.90 7.93
CA SER A 164 -18.44 -7.79 9.30
C SER A 164 -17.09 -8.50 9.43
N LEU A 165 -15.99 -7.74 9.40
CA LEU A 165 -14.66 -8.24 9.71
C LEU A 165 -14.61 -8.56 11.21
N LYS A 166 -14.66 -9.83 11.57
CA LYS A 166 -14.40 -10.30 12.94
C LYS A 166 -12.90 -10.50 13.12
N ARG A 167 -12.40 -10.26 14.33
CA ARG A 167 -10.99 -10.52 14.69
C ARG A 167 -10.55 -11.98 14.42
N SER A 168 -11.49 -12.91 14.39
CA SER A 168 -11.25 -14.31 14.00
C SER A 168 -10.86 -14.49 12.53
N ASP A 169 -11.27 -13.57 11.66
CA ASP A 169 -11.02 -13.65 10.21
C ASP A 169 -9.60 -13.17 9.82
N LEU A 170 -8.90 -12.55 10.78
CA LEU A 170 -7.49 -12.13 10.64
C LEU A 170 -6.47 -13.24 10.91
N LYS A 171 -6.92 -14.44 11.31
CA LYS A 171 -6.00 -15.58 11.47
C LYS A 171 -5.63 -16.12 10.08
N PRO A 172 -4.32 -16.32 9.79
CA PRO A 172 -3.89 -16.89 8.52
C PRO A 172 -4.46 -18.30 8.39
N VAL A 173 -5.37 -18.47 7.45
CA VAL A 173 -5.89 -19.79 7.07
C VAL A 173 -4.99 -20.35 5.99
N SER A 174 -4.31 -21.44 6.28
CA SER A 174 -3.51 -22.17 5.29
C SER A 174 -4.45 -22.77 4.23
N TYR A 175 -4.47 -22.16 3.05
CA TYR A 175 -5.18 -22.70 1.87
C TYR A 175 -4.30 -23.74 1.16
N THR A 176 -3.94 -24.81 1.87
CA THR A 176 -3.19 -25.93 1.26
C THR A 176 -4.06 -26.81 0.36
N HIS A 177 -5.33 -26.54 0.21
CA HIS A 177 -6.28 -27.32 -0.60
C HIS A 177 -7.10 -26.47 -1.56
N LEU A 178 -6.48 -25.52 -2.27
CA LEU A 178 -7.08 -25.01 -3.49
C LEU A 178 -6.58 -25.90 -4.64
N THR A 179 -7.14 -27.10 -4.73
CA THR A 179 -7.09 -27.87 -5.98
C THR A 179 -7.86 -27.07 -7.02
N LEU A 180 -7.11 -26.51 -7.96
CA LEU A 180 -7.66 -26.02 -9.21
C LEU A 180 -8.34 -27.19 -9.92
N PRO A 181 -9.57 -27.03 -10.43
CA PRO A 181 -10.15 -28.00 -11.36
C PRO A 181 -9.39 -27.99 -12.67
#